data_b53207068946765d6856838635d411f9
#
_entry.id   b53207068946765d6856838635d411f9
#
_cell.length_a   1.000
_cell.length_b   1.000
_cell.length_c   1.000
_cell.angle_alpha   90.00
_cell.angle_beta   90.00
_cell.angle_gamma   90.00
#
_symmetry.space_group_name_H-M   'P 1'
#
loop_
_entity.id
_entity.type
_entity.pdbx_description
1 polymer ?
#
loop_
_entity_poly.entity_id
_entity_poly.type
_entity_poly.pdbx_seq_one_letter_code
_entity_poly.pdbx_strand_id
1 'polypeptide(L)'
;MTKVKEQTVPKWFQGEIYDEGAVVQNRFSGEECELNALELSIYDMVMGASLFIEMRYNGDMLDPRTADMQKDMRKGLDWFRTHNASAYMVLLD
;
A
#
# COMPACT_ATOMS: atom_id res chain seq x y z
N MET A 1 20.76 14.98 -0.80
CA MET A 1 19.39 14.49 -0.93
C MET A 1 19.36 13.12 -1.60
N THR A 2 18.70 12.21 -1.00
CA THR A 2 18.59 10.88 -1.55
C THR A 2 17.62 10.89 -2.73
N LYS A 3 18.11 10.45 -3.85
CA LYS A 3 17.27 10.41 -5.02
C LYS A 3 16.52 9.09 -5.08
N VAL A 4 15.22 9.17 -5.07
CA VAL A 4 14.40 7.99 -5.18
C VAL A 4 14.28 7.59 -6.63
N LYS A 5 14.07 6.30 -6.85
CA LYS A 5 13.78 5.80 -8.16
C LYS A 5 12.55 6.52 -8.73
N GLU A 6 12.61 6.85 -10.00
CA GLU A 6 11.48 7.50 -10.65
C GLU A 6 10.24 6.62 -10.51
N GLN A 7 9.15 7.23 -10.11
CA GLN A 7 7.91 6.51 -9.86
C GLN A 7 6.95 6.66 -11.02
N THR A 8 6.47 5.54 -11.51
CA THR A 8 5.44 5.52 -12.54
C THR A 8 4.31 4.65 -12.05
N VAL A 9 3.11 4.89 -12.56
CA VAL A 9 1.96 4.09 -12.18
C VAL A 9 2.18 2.65 -12.64
N PRO A 10 2.18 1.69 -11.70
CA PRO A 10 2.39 0.30 -12.08
C PRO A 10 1.23 -0.21 -12.95
N LYS A 11 1.55 -1.07 -13.88
CA LYS A 11 0.53 -1.63 -14.78
C LYS A 11 -0.53 -2.43 -14.04
N TRP A 12 -0.16 -3.02 -12.91
CA TRP A 12 -1.09 -3.81 -12.12
C TRP A 12 -2.04 -2.99 -11.27
N PHE A 13 -1.76 -1.68 -11.11
CA PHE A 13 -2.58 -0.82 -10.27
C PHE A 13 -3.78 -0.31 -11.07
N GLN A 14 -4.97 -0.60 -10.59
CA GLN A 14 -6.21 -0.24 -11.28
C GLN A 14 -7.06 0.77 -10.52
N GLY A 15 -6.56 1.25 -9.38
CA GLY A 15 -7.28 2.24 -8.61
C GLY A 15 -7.11 3.64 -9.17
N GLU A 16 -7.85 4.56 -8.60
CA GLU A 16 -7.71 5.98 -8.94
C GLU A 16 -6.46 6.55 -8.28
N ILE A 17 -5.79 7.44 -9.00
CA ILE A 17 -4.64 8.15 -8.47
C ILE A 17 -5.14 9.46 -7.89
N TYR A 18 -4.80 9.71 -6.63
CA TYR A 18 -5.17 10.98 -5.99
C TYR A 18 -4.46 12.15 -6.64
N ASP A 19 -5.03 13.33 -6.47
CA ASP A 19 -4.43 14.56 -7.01
C ASP A 19 -3.27 15.04 -6.14
N GLU A 20 -3.34 14.76 -4.84
CA GLU A 20 -2.35 15.24 -3.88
C GLU A 20 -1.96 14.13 -2.93
N GLY A 21 -0.73 14.24 -2.41
CA GLY A 21 -0.28 13.37 -1.35
C GLY A 21 -0.79 13.81 0.01
N ALA A 22 -0.39 13.11 1.05
CA ALA A 22 -0.77 13.45 2.42
C ALA A 22 0.21 12.83 3.40
N VAL A 23 0.16 13.34 4.63
CA VAL A 23 0.90 12.72 5.73
C VAL A 23 0.06 11.59 6.29
N VAL A 24 0.68 10.42 6.41
CA VAL A 24 0.02 9.23 6.93
C VAL A 24 0.72 8.81 8.20
N GLN A 25 -0.05 8.38 9.18
CA GLN A 25 0.48 7.98 10.47
C GLN A 25 0.30 6.48 10.67
N ASN A 26 1.36 5.83 11.16
CA ASN A 26 1.25 4.45 11.61
C ASN A 26 0.49 4.45 12.94
N ARG A 27 -0.68 3.83 12.96
CA ARG A 27 -1.56 3.87 14.13
C ARG A 27 -1.00 3.11 15.33
N PHE A 28 0.00 2.28 15.14
CA PHE A 28 0.60 1.54 16.25
C PHE A 28 1.79 2.26 16.85
N SER A 29 2.65 2.82 16.02
CA SER A 29 3.85 3.49 16.49
C SER A 29 3.70 4.99 16.66
N GLY A 30 2.74 5.59 15.96
CA GLY A 30 2.56 7.03 15.94
C GLY A 30 3.48 7.74 14.97
N GLU A 31 4.37 7.02 14.31
CA GLU A 31 5.27 7.65 13.35
C GLU A 31 4.51 8.10 12.11
N GLU A 32 4.94 9.24 11.57
CA GLU A 32 4.31 9.82 10.40
C GLU A 32 5.25 9.75 9.20
N CYS A 33 4.65 9.70 8.02
CA CYS A 33 5.41 9.70 6.78
C CYS A 33 4.60 10.42 5.71
N GLU A 34 5.26 11.32 4.99
CA GLU A 34 4.62 12.03 3.89
C GLU A 34 4.66 11.16 2.63
N LEU A 35 3.51 11.00 2.00
CA LEU A 35 3.39 10.24 0.76
C LEU A 35 2.93 11.17 -0.35
N ASN A 36 3.48 10.99 -1.54
CA ASN A 36 2.98 11.71 -2.70
C ASN A 36 1.67 11.06 -3.18
N ALA A 37 1.07 11.65 -4.22
CA ALA A 37 -0.25 11.19 -4.68
C ALA A 37 -0.26 9.71 -5.09
N LEU A 38 0.76 9.27 -5.83
CA LEU A 38 0.85 7.88 -6.26
C LEU A 38 1.08 6.95 -5.08
N GLU A 39 1.99 7.32 -4.19
CA GLU A 39 2.27 6.53 -3.00
C GLU A 39 1.03 6.39 -2.13
N LEU A 40 0.30 7.48 -1.95
CA LEU A 40 -0.92 7.46 -1.14
C LEU A 40 -1.97 6.55 -1.77
N SER A 41 -2.10 6.59 -3.08
CA SER A 41 -3.07 5.74 -3.79
C SER A 41 -2.75 4.26 -3.61
N ILE A 42 -1.48 3.90 -3.75
CA ILE A 42 -1.06 2.51 -3.56
C ILE A 42 -1.17 2.10 -2.10
N TYR A 43 -0.83 3.01 -1.18
CA TYR A 43 -0.98 2.76 0.25
C TYR A 43 -2.43 2.44 0.61
N ASP A 44 -3.37 3.24 0.10
CA ASP A 44 -4.78 2.99 0.37
C ASP A 44 -5.24 1.63 -0.18
N MET A 45 -4.73 1.26 -1.34
CA MET A 45 -5.05 -0.06 -1.90
C MET A 45 -4.53 -1.17 -1.00
N VAL A 46 -3.30 -1.03 -0.50
CA VAL A 46 -2.71 -2.03 0.40
C VAL A 46 -3.52 -2.12 1.70
N MET A 47 -3.88 -0.99 2.27
CA MET A 47 -4.63 -0.98 3.52
C MET A 47 -6.05 -1.51 3.33
N GLY A 48 -6.67 -1.18 2.20
CA GLY A 48 -7.99 -1.70 1.87
C GLY A 48 -7.97 -3.20 1.67
N ALA A 49 -6.95 -3.71 0.99
CA ALA A 49 -6.81 -5.14 0.77
C ALA A 49 -6.57 -5.87 2.09
N SER A 50 -5.72 -5.30 2.95
CA SER A 50 -5.45 -5.87 4.26
C SER A 50 -6.72 -5.97 5.10
N LEU A 51 -7.50 -4.90 5.12
CA LEU A 51 -8.75 -4.89 5.88
C LEU A 51 -9.74 -5.91 5.31
N PHE A 52 -9.85 -6.00 4.00
CA PHE A 52 -10.73 -6.96 3.35
C PHE A 52 -10.35 -8.38 3.75
N ILE A 53 -9.06 -8.70 3.71
CA ILE A 53 -8.56 -10.03 4.07
C ILE A 53 -8.89 -10.33 5.52
N GLU A 54 -8.67 -9.38 6.43
CA GLU A 54 -9.01 -9.56 7.84
C GLU A 54 -10.48 -9.87 8.04
N MET A 55 -11.34 -9.11 7.37
CA MET A 55 -12.78 -9.31 7.52
C MET A 55 -13.25 -10.65 6.96
N ARG A 56 -12.59 -11.14 5.93
CA ARG A 56 -12.96 -12.41 5.31
C ARG A 56 -12.27 -13.62 5.92
N TYR A 57 -11.18 -13.38 6.63
CA TYR A 57 -10.37 -14.46 7.18
C TYR A 57 -11.19 -15.40 8.06
N ASN A 58 -12.08 -14.85 8.87
CA ASN A 58 -12.92 -15.65 9.74
C ASN A 58 -14.01 -16.39 8.99
N GLY A 59 -14.23 -16.06 7.73
CA GLY A 59 -15.27 -16.69 6.92
C GLY A 59 -14.70 -17.79 6.05
N ASP A 60 -13.84 -17.44 5.10
CA ASP A 60 -13.41 -18.42 4.11
C ASP A 60 -12.05 -18.04 3.51
N MET A 61 -11.03 -18.76 3.90
CA MET A 61 -9.68 -18.54 3.37
C MET A 61 -9.53 -18.97 1.92
N LEU A 62 -10.46 -19.74 1.42
CA LEU A 62 -10.43 -20.24 0.05
C LEU A 62 -11.19 -19.35 -0.92
N ASP A 63 -11.75 -18.23 -0.43
CA ASP A 63 -12.45 -17.29 -1.28
C ASP A 63 -11.49 -16.73 -2.34
N PRO A 64 -11.79 -16.90 -3.64
CA PRO A 64 -10.90 -16.40 -4.69
C PRO A 64 -10.63 -14.90 -4.60
N ARG A 65 -11.58 -14.14 -4.08
CA ARG A 65 -11.39 -12.69 -3.92
C ARG A 65 -10.31 -12.38 -2.90
N THR A 66 -10.22 -13.20 -1.85
CA THR A 66 -9.16 -13.06 -0.85
C THR A 66 -7.80 -13.32 -1.47
N ALA A 67 -7.70 -14.33 -2.32
CA ALA A 67 -6.44 -14.63 -3.00
C ALA A 67 -6.00 -13.46 -3.90
N ASP A 68 -6.94 -12.86 -4.63
CA ASP A 68 -6.63 -11.71 -5.48
C ASP A 68 -6.19 -10.51 -4.66
N MET A 69 -6.85 -10.27 -3.53
CA MET A 69 -6.48 -9.17 -2.64
C MET A 69 -5.08 -9.38 -2.05
N GLN A 70 -4.74 -10.62 -1.72
CA GLN A 70 -3.40 -10.92 -1.22
C GLN A 70 -2.33 -10.65 -2.27
N LYS A 71 -2.60 -10.97 -3.52
CA LYS A 71 -1.68 -10.66 -4.61
C LYS A 71 -1.48 -9.17 -4.77
N ASP A 72 -2.57 -8.42 -4.76
CA ASP A 72 -2.51 -6.97 -4.91
C ASP A 72 -1.76 -6.34 -3.74
N MET A 73 -2.02 -6.81 -2.53
CA MET A 73 -1.33 -6.33 -1.35
C MET A 73 0.17 -6.58 -1.46
N ARG A 74 0.57 -7.76 -1.90
CA ARG A 74 1.97 -8.09 -2.09
C ARG A 74 2.65 -7.19 -3.12
N LYS A 75 1.97 -6.95 -4.23
CA LYS A 75 2.48 -6.06 -5.26
C LYS A 75 2.70 -4.66 -4.72
N GLY A 76 1.76 -4.17 -3.93
CA GLY A 76 1.88 -2.86 -3.31
C GLY A 76 3.03 -2.79 -2.32
N LEU A 77 3.18 -3.81 -1.49
CA LEU A 77 4.28 -3.86 -0.53
C LEU A 77 5.63 -3.90 -1.24
N ASP A 78 5.75 -4.69 -2.30
CA ASP A 78 6.98 -4.76 -3.07
C ASP A 78 7.28 -3.44 -3.76
N TRP A 79 6.24 -2.79 -4.27
CA TRP A 79 6.41 -1.47 -4.90
C TRP A 79 7.00 -0.47 -3.91
N PHE A 80 6.47 -0.43 -2.67
CA PHE A 80 6.99 0.47 -1.66
C PHE A 80 8.43 0.16 -1.29
N ARG A 81 8.75 -1.12 -1.14
CA ARG A 81 10.14 -1.49 -0.82
C ARG A 81 11.12 -1.05 -1.91
N THR A 82 10.65 -1.04 -3.14
CA THR A 82 11.50 -0.66 -4.27
C THR A 82 11.59 0.85 -4.44
N HIS A 83 10.48 1.56 -4.26
CA HIS A 83 10.40 2.97 -4.62
C HIS A 83 10.45 3.92 -3.43
N ASN A 84 10.07 3.46 -2.25
CA ASN A 84 10.12 4.29 -1.04
C ASN A 84 10.25 3.39 0.19
N ALA A 85 11.44 2.88 0.38
CA ALA A 85 11.71 1.95 1.47
C ALA A 85 11.49 2.59 2.84
N SER A 86 11.76 3.88 2.98
CA SER A 86 11.53 4.58 4.25
C SER A 86 10.06 4.54 4.64
N ALA A 87 9.17 4.83 3.69
CA ALA A 87 7.74 4.78 3.96
C ALA A 87 7.29 3.36 4.28
N TYR A 88 7.85 2.37 3.58
CA TYR A 88 7.54 0.98 3.87
C TYR A 88 7.88 0.64 5.32
N MET A 89 9.05 1.04 5.78
CA MET A 89 9.48 0.75 7.15
C MET A 89 8.64 1.46 8.19
N VAL A 90 8.20 2.68 7.92
CA VAL A 90 7.39 3.44 8.87
C VAL A 90 5.95 2.95 8.90
N LEU A 91 5.38 2.67 7.75
CA LEU A 91 3.94 2.46 7.64
C LEU A 91 3.51 1.00 7.43
N LEU A 92 4.34 0.21 6.78
CA LEU A 92 3.93 -1.09 6.29
C LEU A 92 4.76 -2.27 6.81
N ASP A 93 5.86 -1.98 7.46
CA ASP A 93 6.73 -3.04 7.98
C ASP A 93 6.14 -3.66 9.26
#